data_5ba0143a7124a04e795a4d87e0ba1481
#
_entry.id   5ba0143a7124a04e795a4d87e0ba1481
#
_cell.length_a   1.000
_cell.length_b   1.000
_cell.length_c   1.000
_cell.angle_alpha   90.00
_cell.angle_beta   90.00
_cell.angle_gamma   90.00
#
_symmetry.space_group_name_H-M   'P 1'
#
loop_
_entity.id
_entity.type
_entity.pdbx_description
1 polymer ?
#
loop_
_entity_poly.entity_id
_entity_poly.type
_entity_poly.pdbx_seq_one_letter_code
_entity_poly.pdbx_strand_id
1 'polypeptide(L)'
;MELRGWDEVDVVLISGDAYVDHPSFGAAVIGRVLEHEGCRVAILPQPNWRDDLRDFKKFGKPRYFFGITSGAMDSMVNHYTALKRLRSTDAYTAGNQAGFRPDYAVNVYSRIVRQLFPDSWIVIGGVEASMRRLTHYDYWSDSLMPPILESSGADLLVYGMGEKPMRDITDVFRQKTNPDLSDFKHIPQIAYMDSRQHVGKDVLILPSHEECLKSKRQFAEAFRLTEAASVQFAPPTLCQNVGERTVVVNPPARPMETAELDAVYELPFTRLPHPHYDKRGEIPAFNMIQNSINIHRGCFGGCSFCTISLHQGKRIVSRSKESILKEAERLSRMPYFKGHITDLGGPSANMYQAHGKESTVCSKCRRISCIYPKICPNLHFDHRPMTELYREVNAMPGVKKVTIGSGVRTDMIELATPQQRQEYHLEEYAEQLITRHVSGRLKVAPEHTEEHVLQLMRKPPYPVFLQFRKRFEETNLRHRLRQQLIPYFISSHPGCTLRDMQKLSEKMRQISYHPEQVQDFTPTPMTRSSVMFHTGMVPETGEPVFCETSLEKKRIQNQCFFKKQTFFSTKPDKRRGF
;
A
#
# COMPACT_ATOMS: atom_id res chain seq x y z
N MET A 1 15.55 -11.65 26.76
CA MET A 1 15.22 -13.00 27.24
C MET A 1 15.33 -13.06 28.76
N GLU A 2 16.45 -12.68 29.36
CA GLU A 2 16.67 -12.71 30.83
C GLU A 2 15.55 -12.03 31.65
N LEU A 3 15.15 -10.79 31.30
CA LEU A 3 14.06 -10.06 31.98
C LEU A 3 12.70 -10.77 31.95
N ARG A 4 12.49 -11.70 31.01
CA ARG A 4 11.25 -12.49 30.87
C ARG A 4 11.44 -13.94 31.31
N GLY A 5 12.64 -14.34 31.76
CA GLY A 5 12.95 -15.72 32.15
C GLY A 5 12.84 -16.70 30.98
N TRP A 6 13.16 -16.27 29.76
CA TRP A 6 13.09 -17.11 28.56
C TRP A 6 14.45 -17.68 28.18
N ASP A 7 14.56 -18.98 28.09
CA ASP A 7 15.76 -19.68 27.59
C ASP A 7 15.80 -19.72 26.05
N GLU A 8 14.63 -19.72 25.41
CA GLU A 8 14.46 -19.73 23.96
C GLU A 8 13.29 -18.86 23.54
N VAL A 9 13.19 -18.53 22.26
CA VAL A 9 12.05 -17.84 21.65
C VAL A 9 11.34 -18.77 20.67
N ASP A 10 10.03 -18.55 20.52
CA ASP A 10 9.22 -19.33 19.57
C ASP A 10 9.34 -18.73 18.16
N VAL A 11 9.38 -17.40 18.06
CA VAL A 11 9.44 -16.67 16.79
C VAL A 11 10.44 -15.52 16.88
N VAL A 12 11.26 -15.37 15.84
CA VAL A 12 12.09 -14.17 15.62
C VAL A 12 11.54 -13.41 14.41
N LEU A 13 11.05 -12.18 14.63
CA LEU A 13 10.58 -11.31 13.54
C LEU A 13 11.69 -10.34 13.12
N ILE A 14 12.14 -10.44 11.88
CA ILE A 14 13.16 -9.58 11.27
C ILE A 14 12.47 -8.52 10.42
N SER A 15 12.77 -7.25 10.68
CA SER A 15 12.20 -6.11 9.96
C SER A 15 13.26 -5.18 9.38
N GLY A 16 13.03 -4.68 8.17
CA GLY A 16 13.85 -3.62 7.58
C GLY A 16 13.62 -2.23 8.20
N ASP A 17 12.54 -2.05 8.99
CA ASP A 17 12.25 -0.80 9.70
C ASP A 17 12.81 -0.80 11.11
N ALA A 18 13.10 0.39 11.65
CA ALA A 18 13.23 0.59 13.08
C ALA A 18 11.93 0.18 13.79
N TYR A 19 12.03 -0.44 14.97
CA TYR A 19 10.86 -0.93 15.67
C TYR A 19 10.08 0.17 16.37
N VAL A 20 8.86 0.33 15.92
CA VAL A 20 7.84 1.19 16.53
C VAL A 20 6.65 0.30 16.90
N ASP A 21 6.31 0.25 18.17
CA ASP A 21 5.20 -0.56 18.67
C ASP A 21 3.86 0.16 18.47
N HIS A 22 3.41 0.22 17.23
CA HIS A 22 2.24 0.97 16.81
C HIS A 22 1.40 0.15 15.79
N PRO A 23 0.05 0.20 15.84
CA PRO A 23 -0.82 -0.58 14.97
C PRO A 23 -0.73 -0.25 13.47
N SER A 24 0.05 0.76 13.09
CA SER A 24 0.37 1.07 11.68
C SER A 24 1.67 0.40 11.18
N PHE A 25 2.41 -0.32 12.03
CA PHE A 25 3.64 -1.01 11.66
C PHE A 25 3.42 -2.53 11.66
N GLY A 26 3.63 -3.16 10.51
CA GLY A 26 3.36 -4.59 10.32
C GLY A 26 4.11 -5.51 11.30
N ALA A 27 5.38 -5.23 11.59
CA ALA A 27 6.16 -6.02 12.55
C ALA A 27 5.59 -5.93 13.98
N ALA A 28 5.07 -4.77 14.37
CA ALA A 28 4.41 -4.59 15.67
C ALA A 28 3.07 -5.34 15.72
N VAL A 29 2.25 -5.21 14.66
CA VAL A 29 0.96 -5.91 14.58
C VAL A 29 1.15 -7.42 14.67
N ILE A 30 2.02 -7.99 13.84
CA ILE A 30 2.28 -9.44 13.84
C ILE A 30 2.91 -9.89 15.16
N GLY A 31 3.86 -9.11 15.70
CA GLY A 31 4.48 -9.42 17.00
C GLY A 31 3.44 -9.46 18.13
N ARG A 32 2.54 -8.47 18.20
CA ARG A 32 1.47 -8.43 19.21
C ARG A 32 0.43 -9.52 19.03
N VAL A 33 0.07 -9.85 17.79
CA VAL A 33 -0.83 -10.98 17.50
C VAL A 33 -0.22 -12.29 17.99
N LEU A 34 1.04 -12.58 17.65
CA LEU A 34 1.72 -13.79 18.08
C LEU A 34 1.93 -13.84 19.59
N GLU A 35 2.25 -12.70 20.24
CA GLU A 35 2.36 -12.61 21.70
C GLU A 35 0.99 -12.88 22.38
N HIS A 36 -0.10 -12.35 21.80
CA HIS A 36 -1.48 -12.63 22.28
C HIS A 36 -1.83 -14.12 22.17
N GLU A 37 -1.36 -14.78 21.13
CA GLU A 37 -1.49 -16.23 20.97
C GLU A 37 -0.53 -17.01 21.90
N GLY A 38 0.21 -16.36 22.79
CA GLY A 38 1.08 -16.99 23.79
C GLY A 38 2.46 -17.40 23.27
N CYS A 39 2.91 -16.89 22.11
CA CYS A 39 4.27 -17.10 21.62
C CYS A 39 5.28 -16.19 22.32
N ARG A 40 6.48 -16.71 22.56
CA ARG A 40 7.64 -15.92 22.96
C ARG A 40 8.26 -15.30 21.70
N VAL A 41 7.98 -14.01 21.47
CA VAL A 41 8.38 -13.30 20.25
C VAL A 41 9.56 -12.38 20.51
N ALA A 42 10.61 -12.51 19.70
CA ALA A 42 11.69 -11.54 19.62
C ALA A 42 11.58 -10.71 18.32
N ILE A 43 11.80 -9.41 18.42
CA ILE A 43 11.85 -8.51 17.27
C ILE A 43 13.31 -8.15 17.00
N LEU A 44 13.76 -8.35 15.76
CA LEU A 44 15.09 -7.99 15.28
C LEU A 44 14.96 -6.91 14.20
N PRO A 45 14.95 -5.62 14.59
CA PRO A 45 14.79 -4.52 13.65
C PRO A 45 16.14 -4.13 13.05
N GLN A 46 16.21 -3.98 11.75
CA GLN A 46 17.37 -3.49 10.99
C GLN A 46 18.69 -4.17 11.39
N PRO A 47 18.76 -5.54 11.36
CA PRO A 47 20.00 -6.23 11.71
C PRO A 47 21.13 -5.84 10.77
N ASN A 48 22.36 -5.76 11.31
CA ASN A 48 23.52 -5.50 10.48
C ASN A 48 23.81 -6.71 9.58
N TRP A 49 23.66 -6.53 8.30
CA TRP A 49 23.80 -7.56 7.27
C TRP A 49 25.16 -7.53 6.56
N ARG A 50 26.06 -6.62 6.98
CA ARG A 50 27.36 -6.36 6.35
C ARG A 50 28.57 -6.83 7.17
N ASP A 51 28.35 -7.25 8.42
CA ASP A 51 29.43 -7.65 9.34
C ASP A 51 29.47 -9.17 9.55
N ASP A 52 29.88 -9.61 10.75
CA ASP A 52 29.94 -11.01 11.17
C ASP A 52 28.59 -11.66 11.46
N LEU A 53 27.49 -10.98 11.13
CA LEU A 53 26.10 -11.42 11.28
C LEU A 53 25.70 -11.74 12.74
N ARG A 54 26.36 -11.09 13.71
CA ARG A 54 26.09 -11.31 15.14
C ARG A 54 24.66 -10.99 15.53
N ASP A 55 24.05 -9.98 14.87
CA ASP A 55 22.66 -9.61 15.16
C ASP A 55 21.70 -10.76 14.84
N PHE A 56 21.90 -11.46 13.73
CA PHE A 56 21.08 -12.61 13.34
C PHE A 56 21.24 -13.81 14.27
N LYS A 57 22.40 -13.95 14.92
CA LYS A 57 22.72 -15.04 15.86
C LYS A 57 22.22 -14.78 17.27
N LYS A 58 21.84 -13.53 17.59
CA LYS A 58 21.59 -13.03 18.95
C LYS A 58 20.56 -13.84 19.74
N PHE A 59 19.49 -14.30 19.08
CA PHE A 59 18.41 -15.07 19.71
C PHE A 59 18.53 -16.59 19.50
N GLY A 60 19.51 -17.04 18.72
CA GLY A 60 19.63 -18.44 18.31
C GLY A 60 18.55 -18.87 17.32
N LYS A 61 18.37 -20.18 17.16
CA LYS A 61 17.31 -20.78 16.35
C LYS A 61 15.97 -20.67 17.11
N PRO A 62 14.93 -20.04 16.56
CA PRO A 62 13.61 -20.04 17.19
C PRO A 62 12.98 -21.43 17.13
N ARG A 63 12.10 -21.72 18.06
CA ARG A 63 11.42 -23.02 18.15
C ARG A 63 10.47 -23.26 16.96
N TYR A 64 9.85 -22.20 16.43
CA TYR A 64 8.91 -22.28 15.32
C TYR A 64 9.53 -21.78 14.02
N PHE A 65 9.71 -20.47 13.86
CA PHE A 65 10.15 -19.90 12.58
C PHE A 65 10.80 -18.51 12.74
N PHE A 66 11.55 -18.12 11.71
CA PHE A 66 11.90 -16.74 11.44
C PHE A 66 10.83 -16.10 10.57
N GLY A 67 10.23 -15.01 11.02
CA GLY A 67 9.34 -14.16 10.21
C GLY A 67 10.11 -12.98 9.64
N ILE A 68 10.04 -12.73 8.32
CA ILE A 68 10.89 -11.74 7.66
C ILE A 68 10.04 -10.78 6.82
N THR A 69 10.28 -9.47 7.00
CA THR A 69 9.65 -8.41 6.21
C THR A 69 10.64 -7.30 5.87
N SER A 70 10.43 -6.62 4.75
CA SER A 70 11.16 -5.39 4.42
C SER A 70 10.78 -4.21 5.31
N GLY A 71 9.68 -4.30 6.04
CA GLY A 71 9.06 -3.21 6.80
C GLY A 71 7.75 -2.72 6.17
N ALA A 72 7.35 -1.49 6.48
CA ALA A 72 6.11 -0.87 6.02
C ALA A 72 6.12 -0.55 4.52
N MET A 73 7.30 -0.44 3.91
CA MET A 73 7.48 -0.20 2.48
C MET A 73 8.32 -1.27 1.81
N ASP A 74 8.15 -1.39 0.50
CA ASP A 74 9.07 -2.09 -0.38
C ASP A 74 10.47 -1.44 -0.29
N SER A 75 11.53 -2.26 -0.12
CA SER A 75 12.89 -1.76 0.08
C SER A 75 13.39 -0.94 -1.11
N MET A 76 13.11 -1.38 -2.33
CA MET A 76 13.56 -0.69 -3.54
C MET A 76 12.82 0.64 -3.75
N VAL A 77 11.50 0.67 -3.49
CA VAL A 77 10.70 1.90 -3.54
C VAL A 77 11.16 2.90 -2.45
N ASN A 78 11.55 2.39 -1.29
CA ASN A 78 12.06 3.23 -0.21
C ASN A 78 13.45 3.80 -0.50
N HIS A 79 14.34 3.00 -1.08
CA HIS A 79 15.73 3.40 -1.33
C HIS A 79 15.90 4.30 -2.54
N TYR A 80 15.10 4.10 -3.59
CA TYR A 80 15.32 4.76 -4.87
C TYR A 80 14.18 5.69 -5.26
N THR A 81 14.53 6.75 -5.96
CA THR A 81 13.55 7.58 -6.69
C THR A 81 13.08 6.88 -7.96
N ALA A 82 12.01 7.39 -8.59
CA ALA A 82 11.58 6.92 -9.91
C ALA A 82 12.62 7.10 -11.03
N LEU A 83 13.63 7.94 -10.82
CA LEU A 83 14.79 8.12 -11.70
C LEU A 83 15.98 7.22 -11.31
N LYS A 84 15.73 6.17 -10.52
CA LYS A 84 16.73 5.19 -10.04
C LYS A 84 17.90 5.82 -9.26
N ARG A 85 17.69 6.99 -8.63
CA ARG A 85 18.68 7.63 -7.77
C ARG A 85 18.49 7.17 -6.33
N LEU A 86 19.59 6.76 -5.70
CA LEU A 86 19.59 6.41 -4.28
C LEU A 86 19.18 7.63 -3.44
N ARG A 87 18.29 7.42 -2.49
CA ARG A 87 17.89 8.43 -1.52
C ARG A 87 18.94 8.52 -0.42
N SER A 88 19.20 9.72 0.06
CA SER A 88 20.10 9.97 1.19
C SER A 88 19.44 9.78 2.55
N THR A 89 18.13 9.56 2.59
CA THR A 89 17.34 9.46 3.83
C THR A 89 16.41 8.25 3.78
N ASP A 90 16.14 7.68 4.96
CA ASP A 90 15.12 6.64 5.16
C ASP A 90 14.22 7.03 6.33
N ALA A 91 12.97 7.38 6.03
CA ALA A 91 12.00 7.84 7.02
C ALA A 91 11.64 6.77 8.08
N TYR A 92 11.94 5.51 7.81
CA TYR A 92 11.68 4.39 8.73
C TYR A 92 12.88 4.03 9.60
N THR A 93 13.91 4.88 9.61
CA THR A 93 15.13 4.69 10.40
C THR A 93 15.31 5.85 11.37
N ALA A 94 15.86 5.57 12.56
CA ALA A 94 16.18 6.58 13.54
C ALA A 94 17.20 7.60 12.98
N GLY A 95 16.95 8.89 13.21
CA GLY A 95 17.74 9.97 12.64
C GLY A 95 17.57 10.13 11.12
N ASN A 96 16.57 9.52 10.51
CA ASN A 96 16.32 9.57 9.06
C ASN A 96 17.50 9.07 8.21
N GLN A 97 18.30 8.16 8.73
CA GLN A 97 19.55 7.70 8.11
C GLN A 97 19.28 6.56 7.11
N ALA A 98 19.76 6.70 5.88
CA ALA A 98 19.72 5.64 4.88
C ALA A 98 20.83 4.58 5.11
N GLY A 99 20.65 3.38 4.53
CA GLY A 99 21.68 2.34 4.46
C GLY A 99 21.63 1.26 5.55
N PHE A 100 20.67 1.31 6.47
CA PHE A 100 20.46 0.23 7.45
C PHE A 100 19.75 -0.97 6.84
N ARG A 101 18.83 -0.75 5.95
CA ARG A 101 18.12 -1.78 5.21
C ARG A 101 18.89 -2.15 3.94
N PRO A 102 19.00 -3.43 3.53
CA PRO A 102 19.55 -3.81 2.23
C PRO A 102 18.54 -3.58 1.10
N ASP A 103 19.04 -3.51 -0.12
CA ASP A 103 18.22 -3.68 -1.31
C ASP A 103 17.62 -5.09 -1.32
N TYR A 104 16.38 -5.24 -1.76
CA TYR A 104 15.65 -6.52 -1.70
C TYR A 104 15.74 -7.18 -0.32
N ALA A 105 15.36 -6.43 0.69
CA ALA A 105 15.59 -6.77 2.10
C ALA A 105 15.08 -8.16 2.48
N VAL A 106 13.91 -8.57 1.96
CA VAL A 106 13.36 -9.91 2.22
C VAL A 106 14.30 -10.99 1.70
N ASN A 107 14.83 -10.85 0.46
CA ASN A 107 15.77 -11.82 -0.11
C ASN A 107 17.08 -11.88 0.67
N VAL A 108 17.66 -10.73 1.01
CA VAL A 108 18.95 -10.68 1.72
C VAL A 108 18.82 -11.30 3.11
N TYR A 109 17.82 -10.91 3.88
CA TYR A 109 17.62 -11.45 5.23
C TYR A 109 17.30 -12.93 5.21
N SER A 110 16.46 -13.41 4.28
CA SER A 110 16.13 -14.83 4.17
C SER A 110 17.35 -15.69 3.85
N ARG A 111 18.21 -15.26 2.93
CA ARG A 111 19.44 -15.97 2.57
C ARG A 111 20.43 -16.03 3.74
N ILE A 112 20.58 -14.93 4.48
CA ILE A 112 21.42 -14.92 5.70
C ILE A 112 20.87 -15.90 6.74
N VAL A 113 19.57 -15.88 7.00
CA VAL A 113 18.94 -16.81 7.95
C VAL A 113 19.12 -18.25 7.49
N ARG A 114 18.88 -18.55 6.21
CA ARG A 114 19.07 -19.90 5.65
C ARG A 114 20.52 -20.38 5.77
N GLN A 115 21.49 -19.49 5.56
CA GLN A 115 22.92 -19.81 5.73
C GLN A 115 23.27 -20.12 7.18
N LEU A 116 22.74 -19.33 8.14
CA LEU A 116 23.06 -19.49 9.56
C LEU A 116 22.27 -20.62 10.24
N PHE A 117 21.07 -20.87 9.78
CA PHE A 117 20.10 -21.82 10.35
C PHE A 117 19.43 -22.64 9.24
N PRO A 118 20.15 -23.60 8.60
CA PRO A 118 19.67 -24.33 7.41
C PRO A 118 18.32 -25.01 7.60
N ASP A 119 18.07 -25.56 8.79
CA ASP A 119 16.87 -26.37 9.12
C ASP A 119 15.76 -25.55 9.79
N SER A 120 15.85 -24.22 9.77
CA SER A 120 14.79 -23.37 10.34
C SER A 120 13.73 -23.04 9.31
N TRP A 121 12.49 -22.98 9.76
CA TRP A 121 11.41 -22.44 8.95
C TRP A 121 11.57 -20.93 8.75
N ILE A 122 11.39 -20.48 7.52
CA ILE A 122 11.42 -19.08 7.12
C ILE A 122 10.08 -18.69 6.52
N VAL A 123 9.37 -17.80 7.19
CA VAL A 123 8.08 -17.25 6.76
C VAL A 123 8.29 -15.79 6.35
N ILE A 124 8.10 -15.47 5.07
CA ILE A 124 8.23 -14.10 4.57
C ILE A 124 6.86 -13.43 4.44
N GLY A 125 6.80 -12.11 4.61
CA GLY A 125 5.56 -11.35 4.50
C GLY A 125 5.76 -9.86 4.30
N GLY A 126 4.66 -9.10 4.42
CA GLY A 126 4.64 -7.67 4.17
C GLY A 126 4.49 -7.32 2.68
N VAL A 127 4.53 -6.01 2.36
CA VAL A 127 4.22 -5.51 1.01
C VAL A 127 5.21 -6.00 -0.04
N GLU A 128 6.52 -6.04 0.27
CA GLU A 128 7.56 -6.47 -0.67
C GLU A 128 7.36 -7.94 -1.09
N ALA A 129 7.18 -8.84 -0.12
CA ALA A 129 6.93 -10.25 -0.39
C ALA A 129 5.58 -10.46 -1.12
N SER A 130 4.52 -9.79 -0.66
CA SER A 130 3.19 -9.90 -1.26
C SER A 130 3.17 -9.53 -2.74
N MET A 131 3.88 -8.45 -3.11
CA MET A 131 3.91 -7.94 -4.49
C MET A 131 4.86 -8.73 -5.41
N ARG A 132 5.67 -9.63 -4.86
CA ARG A 132 6.62 -10.47 -5.60
C ARG A 132 6.32 -11.98 -5.50
N ARG A 133 5.10 -12.35 -5.09
CA ARG A 133 4.73 -13.77 -4.92
C ARG A 133 4.62 -14.59 -6.21
N LEU A 134 4.53 -13.92 -7.36
CA LEU A 134 4.52 -14.49 -8.70
C LEU A 134 5.62 -13.86 -9.55
N THR A 135 5.82 -14.33 -10.78
CA THR A 135 6.68 -13.66 -11.77
C THR A 135 6.29 -12.18 -11.89
N HIS A 136 7.23 -11.29 -11.75
CA HIS A 136 6.98 -9.85 -11.69
C HIS A 136 8.06 -9.05 -12.43
N TYR A 137 7.68 -7.87 -12.91
CA TYR A 137 8.64 -6.92 -13.47
C TYR A 137 9.31 -6.14 -12.33
N ASP A 138 10.63 -6.19 -12.32
CA ASP A 138 11.46 -5.38 -11.45
C ASP A 138 11.99 -4.17 -12.20
N TYR A 139 11.59 -2.99 -11.74
CA TYR A 139 11.92 -1.73 -12.41
C TYR A 139 13.42 -1.40 -12.36
N TRP A 140 14.09 -1.73 -11.27
CA TRP A 140 15.48 -1.33 -11.02
C TRP A 140 16.47 -2.14 -11.86
N SER A 141 16.24 -3.45 -11.99
CA SER A 141 16.99 -4.34 -12.90
C SER A 141 16.49 -4.32 -14.34
N ASP A 142 15.32 -3.69 -14.60
CA ASP A 142 14.62 -3.67 -15.90
C ASP A 142 14.39 -5.08 -16.48
N SER A 143 14.01 -6.02 -15.62
CA SER A 143 13.85 -7.43 -16.00
C SER A 143 12.66 -8.08 -15.30
N LEU A 144 12.21 -9.22 -15.84
CA LEU A 144 11.27 -10.09 -15.14
C LEU A 144 12.04 -10.95 -14.15
N MET A 145 11.58 -10.94 -12.90
CA MET A 145 12.15 -11.72 -11.81
C MET A 145 11.22 -12.89 -11.46
N PRO A 146 11.79 -14.02 -11.01
CA PRO A 146 10.99 -15.16 -10.54
C PRO A 146 10.22 -14.81 -9.26
N PRO A 147 9.23 -15.64 -8.86
CA PRO A 147 8.58 -15.50 -7.57
C PRO A 147 9.58 -15.40 -6.42
N ILE A 148 9.29 -14.54 -5.45
CA ILE A 148 10.23 -14.25 -4.34
C ILE A 148 10.56 -15.49 -3.50
N LEU A 149 9.69 -16.47 -3.41
CA LEU A 149 9.98 -17.75 -2.75
C LEU A 149 11.14 -18.49 -3.39
N GLU A 150 11.24 -18.48 -4.73
CA GLU A 150 12.37 -19.04 -5.46
C GLU A 150 13.66 -18.26 -5.19
N SER A 151 13.60 -16.94 -5.23
CA SER A 151 14.78 -16.09 -5.09
C SER A 151 15.27 -15.94 -3.64
N SER A 152 14.40 -16.03 -2.65
CA SER A 152 14.72 -15.89 -1.23
C SER A 152 15.09 -17.21 -0.54
N GLY A 153 14.62 -18.35 -1.05
CA GLY A 153 14.74 -19.65 -0.40
C GLY A 153 13.90 -19.78 0.89
N ALA A 154 12.87 -18.94 1.04
CA ALA A 154 11.93 -19.07 2.16
C ALA A 154 10.94 -20.22 1.94
N ASP A 155 10.40 -20.76 3.03
CA ASP A 155 9.49 -21.92 2.99
C ASP A 155 8.05 -21.52 2.74
N LEU A 156 7.59 -20.44 3.39
CA LEU A 156 6.23 -19.92 3.29
C LEU A 156 6.26 -18.41 3.04
N LEU A 157 5.25 -17.95 2.28
CA LEU A 157 4.96 -16.53 2.12
C LEU A 157 3.53 -16.25 2.59
N VAL A 158 3.37 -15.30 3.49
CA VAL A 158 2.08 -14.75 3.91
C VAL A 158 1.86 -13.45 3.16
N TYR A 159 0.85 -13.40 2.29
CA TYR A 159 0.55 -12.19 1.51
C TYR A 159 -0.63 -11.41 2.10
N GLY A 160 -0.67 -10.12 1.85
CA GLY A 160 -1.73 -9.25 2.37
C GLY A 160 -1.62 -8.99 3.87
N MET A 161 -2.76 -8.86 4.53
CA MET A 161 -2.84 -8.62 5.99
C MET A 161 -2.69 -9.95 6.72
N GLY A 162 -1.58 -10.12 7.44
CA GLY A 162 -1.06 -11.41 7.86
C GLY A 162 -1.62 -11.99 9.16
N GLU A 163 -2.52 -11.30 9.89
CA GLU A 163 -2.92 -11.69 11.24
C GLU A 163 -3.53 -13.09 11.33
N LYS A 164 -4.46 -13.42 10.40
CA LYS A 164 -5.12 -14.73 10.39
C LYS A 164 -4.17 -15.86 9.99
N PRO A 165 -3.49 -15.82 8.83
CA PRO A 165 -2.60 -16.89 8.45
C PRO A 165 -1.42 -17.08 9.42
N MET A 166 -0.97 -16.02 10.11
CA MET A 166 0.08 -16.18 11.12
C MET A 166 -0.40 -16.94 12.35
N ARG A 167 -1.66 -16.79 12.77
CA ARG A 167 -2.30 -17.63 13.80
C ARG A 167 -2.36 -19.09 13.35
N ASP A 168 -2.89 -19.33 12.14
CA ASP A 168 -3.05 -20.67 11.59
C ASP A 168 -1.69 -21.40 11.46
N ILE A 169 -0.65 -20.71 10.99
CA ILE A 169 0.72 -21.23 10.93
C ILE A 169 1.24 -21.58 12.33
N THR A 170 1.02 -20.71 13.31
CA THR A 170 1.47 -20.93 14.69
C THR A 170 0.76 -22.13 15.31
N ASP A 171 -0.51 -22.34 15.01
CA ASP A 171 -1.27 -23.48 15.51
C ASP A 171 -0.73 -24.81 14.98
N VAL A 172 -0.25 -24.86 13.74
CA VAL A 172 0.43 -26.05 13.18
C VAL A 172 1.70 -26.38 14.02
N PHE A 173 2.53 -25.37 14.32
CA PHE A 173 3.73 -25.57 15.13
C PHE A 173 3.45 -25.98 16.58
N ARG A 174 2.30 -25.60 17.14
CA ARG A 174 1.87 -26.05 18.48
C ARG A 174 1.40 -27.49 18.48
N GLN A 175 0.74 -27.91 17.41
CA GLN A 175 0.17 -29.24 17.30
C GLN A 175 1.22 -30.30 16.88
N LYS A 176 2.27 -29.89 16.17
CA LYS A 176 3.30 -30.77 15.64
C LYS A 176 4.70 -30.31 16.01
N THR A 177 5.49 -31.22 16.58
CA THR A 177 6.87 -30.91 16.96
C THR A 177 7.78 -30.69 15.73
N ASN A 178 7.57 -31.45 14.67
CA ASN A 178 8.30 -31.35 13.40
C ASN A 178 7.30 -31.31 12.23
N PRO A 179 6.68 -30.17 11.94
CA PRO A 179 5.78 -30.07 10.81
C PRO A 179 6.56 -30.11 9.49
N ASP A 180 5.92 -30.66 8.48
CA ASP A 180 6.39 -30.60 7.10
C ASP A 180 5.51 -29.65 6.25
N LEU A 181 5.91 -29.41 4.99
CA LEU A 181 5.18 -28.47 4.13
C LEU A 181 3.71 -28.87 3.92
N SER A 182 3.38 -30.17 3.95
CA SER A 182 2.00 -30.65 3.72
C SER A 182 1.05 -30.17 4.82
N ASP A 183 1.55 -29.93 6.02
CA ASP A 183 0.78 -29.46 7.17
C ASP A 183 0.28 -28.03 7.01
N PHE A 184 0.92 -27.23 6.16
CA PHE A 184 0.58 -25.83 5.92
C PHE A 184 -0.25 -25.61 4.64
N LYS A 185 -0.25 -26.58 3.69
CA LYS A 185 -0.86 -26.39 2.35
C LYS A 185 -2.36 -26.04 2.37
N HIS A 186 -3.06 -26.35 3.46
CA HIS A 186 -4.48 -26.02 3.62
C HIS A 186 -4.74 -24.59 4.11
N ILE A 187 -3.71 -23.87 4.57
CA ILE A 187 -3.87 -22.54 5.15
C ILE A 187 -4.16 -21.51 4.06
N PRO A 188 -5.25 -20.73 4.18
CA PRO A 188 -5.53 -19.65 3.23
C PRO A 188 -4.48 -18.54 3.29
N GLN A 189 -4.36 -17.78 2.20
CA GLN A 189 -3.53 -16.56 2.14
C GLN A 189 -2.03 -16.81 2.31
N ILE A 190 -1.57 -18.04 2.07
CA ILE A 190 -0.14 -18.34 1.97
C ILE A 190 0.26 -18.67 0.54
N ALA A 191 1.56 -18.59 0.27
CA ALA A 191 2.15 -19.21 -0.90
C ALA A 191 3.34 -20.06 -0.48
N TYR A 192 3.64 -21.10 -1.27
CA TYR A 192 4.74 -22.03 -1.05
C TYR A 192 5.24 -22.60 -2.39
N MET A 193 6.44 -23.19 -2.38
CA MET A 193 6.98 -23.89 -3.53
C MET A 193 6.69 -25.39 -3.40
N ASP A 194 6.17 -26.00 -4.46
CA ASP A 194 5.86 -27.44 -4.50
C ASP A 194 6.44 -28.11 -5.74
N SER A 195 6.36 -29.43 -5.83
CA SER A 195 6.67 -30.18 -7.04
C SER A 195 5.67 -29.84 -8.16
N ARG A 196 6.07 -30.03 -9.41
CA ARG A 196 5.34 -29.58 -10.64
C ARG A 196 3.94 -30.18 -10.88
N GLN A 197 3.39 -30.95 -9.95
CA GLN A 197 2.09 -31.62 -10.13
C GLN A 197 0.99 -30.94 -9.32
N HIS A 198 0.27 -30.00 -9.97
CA HIS A 198 -1.00 -29.51 -9.44
C HIS A 198 -2.08 -29.59 -10.50
N VAL A 199 -2.95 -30.59 -10.38
CA VAL A 199 -4.16 -30.75 -11.19
C VAL A 199 -5.34 -30.82 -10.23
N GLY A 200 -6.17 -29.77 -10.18
CA GLY A 200 -7.39 -29.71 -9.38
C GLY A 200 -8.47 -28.90 -10.08
N LYS A 201 -9.73 -29.14 -9.77
CA LYS A 201 -10.87 -28.41 -10.39
C LYS A 201 -10.89 -26.91 -10.06
N ASP A 202 -10.28 -26.49 -8.92
CA ASP A 202 -10.26 -25.11 -8.43
C ASP A 202 -8.85 -24.49 -8.52
N VAL A 203 -8.06 -24.91 -9.50
CA VAL A 203 -6.70 -24.42 -9.74
C VAL A 203 -6.66 -23.65 -11.05
N LEU A 204 -6.10 -22.44 -11.03
CA LEU A 204 -5.80 -21.63 -12.20
C LEU A 204 -4.30 -21.66 -12.47
N ILE A 205 -3.91 -22.31 -13.57
CA ILE A 205 -2.52 -22.37 -14.01
C ILE A 205 -2.21 -21.12 -14.82
N LEU A 206 -1.21 -20.37 -14.37
CA LEU A 206 -0.70 -19.18 -15.05
C LEU A 206 0.39 -19.57 -16.06
N PRO A 207 0.64 -18.75 -17.09
CA PRO A 207 1.86 -18.86 -17.89
C PRO A 207 3.08 -18.97 -16.99
N SER A 208 3.97 -19.93 -17.28
CA SER A 208 5.18 -20.18 -16.49
C SER A 208 6.12 -18.99 -16.50
N HIS A 209 7.07 -18.97 -15.57
CA HIS A 209 8.12 -17.95 -15.54
C HIS A 209 8.88 -17.87 -16.87
N GLU A 210 9.24 -19.03 -17.43
CA GLU A 210 9.99 -19.16 -18.69
C GLU A 210 9.18 -18.67 -19.90
N GLU A 211 7.85 -18.94 -19.93
CA GLU A 211 6.97 -18.40 -20.96
C GLU A 211 6.83 -16.89 -20.85
N CYS A 212 6.74 -16.36 -19.63
CA CYS A 212 6.74 -14.91 -19.39
C CYS A 212 8.05 -14.25 -19.85
N LEU A 213 9.21 -14.88 -19.60
CA LEU A 213 10.51 -14.39 -20.06
C LEU A 213 10.59 -14.34 -21.59
N LYS A 214 10.02 -15.33 -22.28
CA LYS A 214 10.05 -15.44 -23.74
C LYS A 214 9.05 -14.51 -24.42
N SER A 215 7.97 -14.12 -23.74
CA SER A 215 6.87 -13.40 -24.38
C SER A 215 6.22 -12.38 -23.44
N LYS A 216 6.34 -11.10 -23.80
CA LYS A 216 5.63 -10.00 -23.14
C LYS A 216 4.10 -10.22 -23.07
N ARG A 217 3.53 -10.90 -24.09
CA ARG A 217 2.12 -11.25 -24.14
C ARG A 217 1.76 -12.29 -23.08
N GLN A 218 2.62 -13.30 -22.86
CA GLN A 218 2.42 -14.29 -21.81
C GLN A 218 2.50 -13.67 -20.42
N PHE A 219 3.42 -12.72 -20.21
CA PHE A 219 3.47 -11.97 -18.95
C PHE A 219 2.22 -11.10 -18.73
N ALA A 220 1.72 -10.42 -19.77
CA ALA A 220 0.47 -9.66 -19.71
C ALA A 220 -0.73 -10.59 -19.40
N GLU A 221 -0.77 -11.80 -19.99
CA GLU A 221 -1.82 -12.79 -19.73
C GLU A 221 -1.74 -13.34 -18.31
N ALA A 222 -0.55 -13.65 -17.78
CA ALA A 222 -0.36 -14.06 -16.39
C ALA A 222 -0.90 -13.00 -15.41
N PHE A 223 -0.64 -11.72 -15.68
CA PHE A 223 -1.21 -10.62 -14.89
C PHE A 223 -2.73 -10.55 -15.03
N ARG A 224 -3.28 -10.60 -16.24
CA ARG A 224 -4.72 -10.53 -16.51
C ARG A 224 -5.49 -11.60 -15.75
N LEU A 225 -4.98 -12.83 -15.77
CA LEU A 225 -5.56 -13.97 -15.04
C LEU A 225 -5.48 -13.75 -13.52
N THR A 226 -4.34 -13.29 -13.02
CA THR A 226 -4.15 -12.98 -11.59
C THR A 226 -5.07 -11.85 -11.12
N GLU A 227 -5.19 -10.76 -11.88
CA GLU A 227 -6.10 -9.64 -11.55
C GLU A 227 -7.55 -10.10 -11.57
N ALA A 228 -7.96 -10.86 -12.58
CA ALA A 228 -9.31 -11.41 -12.68
C ALA A 228 -9.65 -12.38 -11.52
N ALA A 229 -8.70 -13.16 -11.05
CA ALA A 229 -8.85 -14.00 -9.86
C ALA A 229 -8.99 -13.16 -8.60
N SER A 230 -8.16 -12.11 -8.43
CA SER A 230 -8.10 -11.30 -7.21
C SER A 230 -9.42 -10.58 -6.83
N VAL A 231 -10.30 -10.36 -7.79
CA VAL A 231 -11.59 -9.69 -7.55
C VAL A 231 -12.75 -10.66 -7.29
N GLN A 232 -12.52 -11.95 -7.43
CA GLN A 232 -13.55 -12.97 -7.18
C GLN A 232 -13.84 -13.08 -5.68
N PHE A 233 -15.03 -13.52 -5.36
CA PHE A 233 -15.43 -13.78 -3.97
C PHE A 233 -14.75 -15.04 -3.41
N ALA A 234 -14.70 -16.07 -4.21
CA ALA A 234 -13.99 -17.33 -3.97
C ALA A 234 -13.00 -17.51 -5.14
N PRO A 235 -11.80 -16.94 -5.05
CA PRO A 235 -10.82 -17.09 -6.12
C PRO A 235 -10.22 -18.50 -6.11
N PRO A 236 -9.77 -19.00 -7.27
CA PRO A 236 -9.05 -20.28 -7.35
C PRO A 236 -7.66 -20.16 -6.70
N THR A 237 -7.05 -21.31 -6.38
CA THR A 237 -5.62 -21.41 -6.14
C THR A 237 -4.87 -21.06 -7.43
N LEU A 238 -3.86 -20.18 -7.34
CA LEU A 238 -3.03 -19.83 -8.49
C LEU A 238 -1.75 -20.69 -8.48
N CYS A 239 -1.40 -21.26 -9.63
CA CYS A 239 -0.18 -22.01 -9.80
C CYS A 239 0.64 -21.43 -10.96
N GLN A 240 1.93 -21.18 -10.72
CA GLN A 240 2.87 -20.74 -11.74
C GLN A 240 4.14 -21.60 -11.70
N ASN A 241 4.46 -22.24 -12.82
CA ASN A 241 5.67 -23.06 -12.93
C ASN A 241 6.93 -22.17 -13.02
N VAL A 242 7.99 -22.61 -12.34
CA VAL A 242 9.32 -21.99 -12.32
C VAL A 242 10.35 -23.11 -12.32
N GLY A 243 11.02 -23.36 -13.45
CA GLY A 243 11.88 -24.53 -13.63
C GLY A 243 11.11 -25.84 -13.38
N GLU A 244 11.63 -26.68 -12.50
CA GLU A 244 11.05 -27.97 -12.12
C GLU A 244 10.06 -27.86 -10.93
N ARG A 245 9.82 -26.65 -10.42
CA ARG A 245 8.94 -26.40 -9.27
C ARG A 245 7.74 -25.54 -9.67
N THR A 246 6.77 -25.46 -8.79
CA THR A 246 5.58 -24.63 -8.95
C THR A 246 5.41 -23.76 -7.71
N VAL A 247 5.28 -22.44 -7.89
CA VAL A 247 4.74 -21.61 -6.81
C VAL A 247 3.22 -21.79 -6.79
N VAL A 248 2.71 -22.15 -5.62
CA VAL A 248 1.29 -22.29 -5.32
C VAL A 248 0.88 -21.12 -4.44
N VAL A 249 -0.14 -20.38 -4.85
CA VAL A 249 -0.71 -19.26 -4.09
C VAL A 249 -2.14 -19.63 -3.72
N ASN A 250 -2.35 -19.92 -2.44
CA ASN A 250 -3.67 -20.25 -1.92
C ASN A 250 -4.62 -19.03 -2.01
N PRO A 251 -5.95 -19.26 -2.09
CA PRO A 251 -6.93 -18.19 -1.99
C PRO A 251 -6.73 -17.32 -0.74
N PRO A 252 -7.11 -16.02 -0.77
CA PRO A 252 -7.05 -15.19 0.41
C PRO A 252 -7.97 -15.73 1.51
N ALA A 253 -7.59 -15.49 2.76
CA ALA A 253 -8.48 -15.74 3.90
C ALA A 253 -9.75 -14.88 3.77
N ARG A 254 -10.86 -15.32 4.40
CA ARG A 254 -12.04 -14.46 4.50
C ARG A 254 -11.66 -13.11 5.13
N PRO A 255 -12.23 -11.99 4.68
CA PRO A 255 -12.06 -10.72 5.36
C PRO A 255 -12.41 -10.85 6.84
N MET A 256 -11.68 -10.13 7.68
CA MET A 256 -12.04 -10.03 9.11
C MET A 256 -13.43 -9.44 9.28
N GLU A 257 -14.11 -9.86 10.32
CA GLU A 257 -15.28 -9.15 10.82
C GLU A 257 -14.84 -7.95 11.67
N THR A 258 -15.75 -7.02 11.92
CA THR A 258 -15.47 -5.82 12.73
C THR A 258 -14.87 -6.19 14.08
N ALA A 259 -15.45 -7.17 14.80
CA ALA A 259 -14.95 -7.61 16.09
C ALA A 259 -13.53 -8.21 16.03
N GLU A 260 -13.20 -8.95 14.97
CA GLU A 260 -11.85 -9.49 14.77
C GLU A 260 -10.82 -8.36 14.52
N LEU A 261 -11.22 -7.34 13.75
CA LEU A 261 -10.36 -6.19 13.50
C LEU A 261 -10.19 -5.35 14.76
N ASP A 262 -11.26 -5.11 15.52
CA ASP A 262 -11.22 -4.39 16.80
C ASP A 262 -10.27 -5.07 17.79
N ALA A 263 -10.34 -6.40 17.91
CA ALA A 263 -9.45 -7.17 18.77
C ALA A 263 -7.98 -6.96 18.43
N VAL A 264 -7.62 -6.83 17.14
CA VAL A 264 -6.24 -6.52 16.72
C VAL A 264 -5.82 -5.13 17.19
N TYR A 265 -6.69 -4.11 17.06
CA TYR A 265 -6.36 -2.74 17.48
C TYR A 265 -6.44 -2.53 19.02
N GLU A 266 -7.08 -3.42 19.74
CA GLU A 266 -7.12 -3.44 21.20
C GLU A 266 -5.90 -4.09 21.86
N LEU A 267 -5.02 -4.76 21.09
CA LEU A 267 -3.77 -5.30 21.59
C LEU A 267 -2.92 -4.20 22.28
N PRO A 268 -2.06 -4.58 23.25
CA PRO A 268 -1.38 -3.64 24.14
C PRO A 268 -0.21 -2.90 23.47
N PHE A 269 -0.48 -2.20 22.37
CA PHE A 269 0.52 -1.34 21.73
C PHE A 269 0.92 -0.18 22.64
N THR A 270 2.24 0.03 22.80
CA THR A 270 2.76 1.18 23.54
C THR A 270 2.59 2.49 22.80
N ARG A 271 2.42 2.45 21.47
CA ARG A 271 2.40 3.58 20.54
C ARG A 271 3.68 4.43 20.60
N LEU A 272 4.81 3.80 20.88
CA LEU A 272 6.12 4.45 21.00
C LEU A 272 7.18 3.69 20.20
N PRO A 273 8.24 4.37 19.72
CA PRO A 273 9.46 3.72 19.31
C PRO A 273 10.09 2.95 20.48
N HIS A 274 10.86 1.91 20.17
CA HIS A 274 11.61 1.22 21.20
C HIS A 274 12.66 2.14 21.87
N PRO A 275 12.86 2.12 23.19
CA PRO A 275 13.80 3.01 23.92
C PRO A 275 15.24 2.96 23.42
N HIS A 276 15.64 1.89 22.74
CA HIS A 276 16.94 1.79 22.07
C HIS A 276 17.23 2.97 21.11
N TYR A 277 16.20 3.64 20.60
CA TYR A 277 16.34 4.76 19.66
C TYR A 277 16.42 6.13 20.33
N ASP A 278 16.22 6.27 21.65
CA ASP A 278 16.12 7.55 22.36
C ASP A 278 17.31 8.51 22.08
N LYS A 279 18.52 7.93 21.88
CA LYS A 279 19.73 8.70 21.57
C LYS A 279 20.15 8.65 20.10
N ARG A 280 19.32 8.08 19.21
CA ARG A 280 19.64 7.87 17.79
C ARG A 280 18.91 8.82 16.85
N GLY A 281 18.10 9.72 17.40
CA GLY A 281 17.26 10.65 16.68
C GLY A 281 15.87 10.15 16.38
N GLU A 282 15.02 11.02 15.89
CA GLU A 282 13.62 10.73 15.61
C GLU A 282 13.46 9.77 14.43
N ILE A 283 12.35 9.02 14.42
CA ILE A 283 11.91 8.20 13.30
C ILE A 283 10.82 8.97 12.56
N PRO A 284 11.08 9.58 11.38
CA PRO A 284 10.11 10.45 10.71
C PRO A 284 8.77 9.75 10.39
N ALA A 285 8.80 8.46 10.03
CA ALA A 285 7.59 7.69 9.79
C ALA A 285 6.70 7.60 11.04
N PHE A 286 7.28 7.48 12.23
CA PHE A 286 6.52 7.55 13.49
C PHE A 286 5.91 8.94 13.70
N ASN A 287 6.67 10.01 13.50
CA ASN A 287 6.19 11.38 13.68
C ASN A 287 4.97 11.68 12.77
N MET A 288 4.92 11.10 11.58
CA MET A 288 3.79 11.27 10.66
C MET A 288 2.50 10.59 11.16
N ILE A 289 2.62 9.46 11.88
CA ILE A 289 1.45 8.64 12.24
C ILE A 289 1.15 8.58 13.74
N GLN A 290 2.02 9.09 14.61
CA GLN A 290 1.87 8.97 16.07
C GLN A 290 0.50 9.45 16.59
N ASN A 291 -0.08 10.47 15.92
CA ASN A 291 -1.38 11.04 16.25
C ASN A 291 -2.47 10.64 15.23
N SER A 292 -2.28 9.56 14.50
CA SER A 292 -3.28 9.04 13.56
C SER A 292 -4.01 7.83 14.12
N ILE A 293 -5.25 7.64 13.67
CA ILE A 293 -6.09 6.48 14.00
C ILE A 293 -6.65 5.92 12.70
N ASN A 294 -6.36 4.65 12.43
CA ASN A 294 -6.96 3.92 11.31
C ASN A 294 -8.37 3.44 11.68
N ILE A 295 -9.36 3.78 10.85
CA ILE A 295 -10.76 3.41 11.09
C ILE A 295 -11.23 2.23 10.23
N HIS A 296 -10.52 1.92 9.14
CA HIS A 296 -10.82 0.77 8.27
C HIS A 296 -9.58 0.33 7.48
N ARG A 297 -9.68 -0.85 6.89
CA ARG A 297 -8.71 -1.43 5.93
C ARG A 297 -9.40 -1.72 4.61
N GLY A 298 -8.60 -1.89 3.54
CA GLY A 298 -9.08 -2.14 2.20
C GLY A 298 -9.37 -0.89 1.38
N CYS A 299 -9.43 -1.05 0.06
CA CYS A 299 -9.76 0.03 -0.87
C CYS A 299 -10.35 -0.54 -2.17
N PHE A 300 -11.57 -0.16 -2.51
CA PHE A 300 -12.22 -0.58 -3.75
C PHE A 300 -11.99 0.37 -4.94
N GLY A 301 -11.02 1.28 -4.83
CA GLY A 301 -10.69 2.25 -5.87
C GLY A 301 -10.17 1.63 -7.15
N GLY A 302 -9.35 0.59 -7.06
CA GLY A 302 -8.84 -0.17 -8.21
C GLY A 302 -7.93 0.62 -9.15
N CYS A 303 -7.25 1.67 -8.68
CA CYS A 303 -6.29 2.44 -9.47
C CYS A 303 -5.17 1.53 -9.98
N SER A 304 -4.81 1.67 -11.27
CA SER A 304 -3.93 0.73 -11.97
C SER A 304 -2.47 0.69 -11.48
N PHE A 305 -2.05 1.73 -10.78
CA PHE A 305 -0.67 1.90 -10.27
C PHE A 305 -0.55 1.63 -8.76
N CYS A 306 -1.68 1.41 -8.07
CA CYS A 306 -1.71 1.38 -6.59
C CYS A 306 -1.68 -0.05 -6.06
N THR A 307 -0.85 -0.29 -5.05
CA THR A 307 -0.71 -1.60 -4.39
C THR A 307 -1.67 -1.80 -3.22
N ILE A 308 -2.38 -0.76 -2.76
CA ILE A 308 -3.22 -0.83 -1.56
C ILE A 308 -4.30 -1.92 -1.68
N SER A 309 -5.07 -1.91 -2.76
CA SER A 309 -6.11 -2.92 -2.97
C SER A 309 -5.55 -4.32 -3.20
N LEU A 310 -4.32 -4.43 -3.72
CA LEU A 310 -3.64 -5.71 -3.93
C LEU A 310 -3.10 -6.29 -2.61
N HIS A 311 -2.73 -5.44 -1.66
CA HIS A 311 -2.18 -5.85 -0.36
C HIS A 311 -3.24 -5.94 0.73
N GLN A 312 -4.10 -4.92 0.87
CA GLN A 312 -5.14 -4.88 1.91
C GLN A 312 -6.48 -5.49 1.46
N GLY A 313 -6.61 -5.78 0.17
CA GLY A 313 -7.86 -6.27 -0.41
C GLY A 313 -8.79 -5.15 -0.89
N LYS A 314 -9.75 -5.56 -1.74
CA LYS A 314 -10.79 -4.66 -2.30
C LYS A 314 -11.93 -4.40 -1.32
N ARG A 315 -12.20 -5.34 -0.39
CA ARG A 315 -13.29 -5.22 0.56
C ARG A 315 -12.90 -4.34 1.73
N ILE A 316 -13.82 -3.46 2.12
CA ILE A 316 -13.63 -2.63 3.30
C ILE A 316 -13.96 -3.45 4.53
N VAL A 317 -13.03 -3.44 5.48
CA VAL A 317 -13.23 -3.96 6.83
C VAL A 317 -13.10 -2.78 7.79
N SER A 318 -14.17 -2.40 8.42
CA SER A 318 -14.24 -1.24 9.31
C SER A 318 -14.20 -1.64 10.78
N ARG A 319 -13.55 -0.83 11.57
CA ARG A 319 -13.60 -0.93 13.04
C ARG A 319 -14.94 -0.42 13.56
N SER A 320 -15.33 -0.89 14.73
CA SER A 320 -16.47 -0.31 15.44
C SER A 320 -16.15 1.11 15.91
N LYS A 321 -17.18 1.92 16.09
CA LYS A 321 -17.05 3.25 16.67
C LYS A 321 -16.43 3.18 18.07
N GLU A 322 -16.84 2.23 18.87
CA GLU A 322 -16.39 1.98 20.23
C GLU A 322 -14.88 1.72 20.29
N SER A 323 -14.35 0.87 19.41
CA SER A 323 -12.91 0.58 19.30
C SER A 323 -12.11 1.84 18.94
N ILE A 324 -12.63 2.66 18.02
CA ILE A 324 -11.99 3.91 17.61
C ILE A 324 -11.98 4.94 18.74
N LEU A 325 -13.08 5.09 19.46
CA LEU A 325 -13.19 5.99 20.62
C LEU A 325 -12.24 5.58 21.75
N LYS A 326 -12.15 4.28 22.06
CA LYS A 326 -11.17 3.75 23.03
C LYS A 326 -9.73 4.08 22.63
N GLU A 327 -9.38 3.95 21.33
CA GLU A 327 -8.04 4.30 20.86
C GLU A 327 -7.80 5.82 20.96
N ALA A 328 -8.77 6.65 20.60
CA ALA A 328 -8.67 8.10 20.74
C ALA A 328 -8.48 8.53 22.22
N GLU A 329 -9.15 7.85 23.16
CA GLU A 329 -8.96 8.07 24.59
C GLU A 329 -7.55 7.66 25.04
N ARG A 330 -7.03 6.49 24.62
CA ARG A 330 -5.64 6.09 24.90
C ARG A 330 -4.66 7.12 24.35
N LEU A 331 -4.87 7.55 23.09
CA LEU A 331 -4.01 8.53 22.43
C LEU A 331 -4.02 9.87 23.18
N SER A 332 -5.18 10.34 23.66
CA SER A 332 -5.30 11.61 24.40
C SER A 332 -4.49 11.64 25.70
N ARG A 333 -4.15 10.47 26.26
CA ARG A 333 -3.33 10.31 27.47
C ARG A 333 -1.83 10.15 27.19
N MET A 334 -1.42 10.06 25.91
CA MET A 334 -0.01 9.91 25.56
C MET A 334 0.77 11.19 25.85
N PRO A 335 2.01 11.08 26.38
CA PRO A 335 2.79 12.26 26.80
C PRO A 335 3.14 13.21 25.67
N TYR A 336 3.21 12.71 24.43
CA TYR A 336 3.48 13.52 23.24
C TYR A 336 2.22 14.16 22.62
N PHE A 337 1.02 13.77 23.07
CA PHE A 337 -0.23 14.26 22.49
C PHE A 337 -0.55 15.69 22.93
N LYS A 338 -0.73 16.60 21.97
CA LYS A 338 -1.01 18.02 22.21
C LYS A 338 -2.46 18.41 21.87
N GLY A 339 -3.35 17.43 21.72
CA GLY A 339 -4.77 17.64 21.43
C GLY A 339 -5.13 17.59 19.93
N HIS A 340 -4.20 17.26 19.03
CA HIS A 340 -4.48 17.19 17.59
C HIS A 340 -4.35 15.76 17.07
N ILE A 341 -5.47 15.16 16.65
CA ILE A 341 -5.49 13.94 15.86
C ILE A 341 -5.28 14.35 14.41
N THR A 342 -4.14 13.96 13.85
CA THR A 342 -3.67 14.41 12.53
C THR A 342 -4.34 13.69 11.37
N ASP A 343 -4.83 12.47 11.63
CA ASP A 343 -5.62 11.68 10.67
C ASP A 343 -6.57 10.73 11.40
N LEU A 344 -7.85 10.84 11.13
CA LEU A 344 -8.86 9.87 11.50
C LEU A 344 -9.43 9.28 10.20
N GLY A 345 -8.74 8.26 9.67
CA GLY A 345 -8.97 7.82 8.29
C GLY A 345 -8.50 6.40 8.00
N GLY A 346 -8.19 6.13 6.77
CA GLY A 346 -7.75 4.83 6.29
C GLY A 346 -7.09 4.92 4.92
N PRO A 347 -6.96 3.82 4.18
CA PRO A 347 -6.33 3.80 2.84
C PRO A 347 -6.97 4.78 1.85
N SER A 348 -8.25 5.07 2.03
CA SER A 348 -9.01 6.17 1.42
C SER A 348 -9.95 6.72 2.48
N ALA A 349 -9.86 7.99 2.82
CA ALA A 349 -10.51 8.58 4.00
C ALA A 349 -12.01 8.28 4.09
N ASN A 350 -12.73 8.31 2.96
CA ASN A 350 -14.19 8.24 2.92
C ASN A 350 -14.75 6.89 2.45
N MET A 351 -14.13 5.79 2.89
CA MET A 351 -14.62 4.42 2.62
C MET A 351 -15.10 3.69 3.89
N TYR A 352 -15.11 4.36 5.03
CA TYR A 352 -15.53 3.76 6.30
C TYR A 352 -16.95 3.21 6.21
N GLN A 353 -17.16 1.96 6.63
CA GLN A 353 -18.40 1.20 6.58
C GLN A 353 -19.03 1.01 5.18
N ALA A 354 -18.30 1.35 4.11
CA ALA A 354 -18.80 1.11 2.77
C ALA A 354 -18.81 -0.40 2.43
N HIS A 355 -19.91 -0.88 1.85
CA HIS A 355 -20.11 -2.30 1.55
C HIS A 355 -21.07 -2.51 0.36
N GLY A 356 -21.23 -3.74 -0.10
CA GLY A 356 -22.26 -4.09 -1.08
C GLY A 356 -23.61 -4.26 -0.40
N LYS A 357 -24.67 -3.67 -0.94
CA LYS A 357 -26.07 -3.80 -0.44
C LYS A 357 -26.50 -5.27 -0.41
N GLU A 358 -26.22 -5.99 -1.49
CA GLU A 358 -26.56 -7.40 -1.65
C GLU A 358 -25.29 -8.24 -1.84
N SER A 359 -25.04 -9.15 -0.90
CA SER A 359 -23.88 -10.05 -0.92
C SER A 359 -23.90 -11.01 -2.12
N THR A 360 -25.07 -11.44 -2.55
CA THR A 360 -25.28 -12.31 -3.70
C THR A 360 -24.86 -11.66 -5.02
N VAL A 361 -25.03 -10.35 -5.16
CA VAL A 361 -24.52 -9.58 -6.31
C VAL A 361 -22.99 -9.46 -6.23
N CYS A 362 -22.45 -9.18 -5.04
CA CYS A 362 -21.00 -9.10 -4.82
C CYS A 362 -20.30 -10.44 -5.03
N SER A 363 -20.92 -11.57 -4.67
CA SER A 363 -20.32 -12.91 -4.83
C SER A 363 -20.07 -13.27 -6.31
N LYS A 364 -20.88 -12.74 -7.23
CA LYS A 364 -20.76 -12.96 -8.68
C LYS A 364 -20.00 -11.83 -9.40
N CYS A 365 -19.57 -10.79 -8.66
CA CYS A 365 -19.00 -9.59 -9.24
C CYS A 365 -17.60 -9.86 -9.83
N ARG A 366 -17.33 -9.27 -11.00
CA ARG A 366 -16.03 -9.31 -11.70
C ARG A 366 -15.41 -7.91 -11.88
N ARG A 367 -15.99 -6.88 -11.28
CA ARG A 367 -15.48 -5.51 -11.39
C ARG A 367 -14.18 -5.35 -10.59
N ILE A 368 -13.19 -4.72 -11.20
CA ILE A 368 -11.93 -4.37 -10.52
C ILE A 368 -12.18 -3.25 -9.49
N SER A 369 -13.04 -2.29 -9.82
CA SER A 369 -13.37 -1.15 -8.95
C SER A 369 -14.88 -1.06 -8.70
N CYS A 370 -15.27 -0.62 -7.50
CA CYS A 370 -16.67 -0.31 -7.19
C CYS A 370 -17.08 1.12 -7.58
N ILE A 371 -16.12 1.96 -7.97
CA ILE A 371 -16.36 3.38 -8.29
C ILE A 371 -15.89 3.77 -9.70
N TYR A 372 -15.12 2.94 -10.38
CA TYR A 372 -14.65 3.19 -11.75
C TYR A 372 -15.17 2.11 -12.73
N PRO A 373 -15.54 2.48 -13.98
CA PRO A 373 -15.70 3.83 -14.52
C PRO A 373 -16.93 4.57 -14.00
N LYS A 374 -17.86 3.89 -13.33
CA LYS A 374 -19.07 4.42 -12.70
C LYS A 374 -19.26 3.78 -11.32
N ILE A 375 -19.85 4.51 -10.39
CA ILE A 375 -20.23 3.99 -9.07
C ILE A 375 -21.13 2.76 -9.26
N CYS A 376 -20.81 1.68 -8.55
CA CYS A 376 -21.58 0.46 -8.58
C CYS A 376 -22.97 0.67 -7.96
N PRO A 377 -24.06 0.32 -8.63
CA PRO A 377 -25.41 0.45 -8.07
C PRO A 377 -25.61 -0.33 -6.76
N ASN A 378 -24.87 -1.44 -6.61
CA ASN A 378 -24.88 -2.26 -5.40
C ASN A 378 -23.97 -1.74 -4.28
N LEU A 379 -23.28 -0.60 -4.45
CA LEU A 379 -22.44 -0.01 -3.42
C LEU A 379 -23.28 0.82 -2.45
N HIS A 380 -23.19 0.49 -1.16
CA HIS A 380 -23.64 1.33 -0.05
C HIS A 380 -22.44 2.10 0.50
N PHE A 381 -22.55 3.42 0.65
CA PHE A 381 -21.45 4.30 1.07
C PHE A 381 -21.95 5.53 1.83
N ASP A 382 -22.85 5.31 2.79
CA ASP A 382 -23.37 6.37 3.66
C ASP A 382 -22.23 7.00 4.48
N HIS A 383 -22.11 8.32 4.40
CA HIS A 383 -21.07 9.07 5.09
C HIS A 383 -21.50 9.59 6.47
N ARG A 384 -22.76 9.38 6.85
CA ARG A 384 -23.29 9.77 8.17
C ARG A 384 -22.53 9.12 9.33
N PRO A 385 -22.24 7.79 9.35
CA PRO A 385 -21.48 7.19 10.43
C PRO A 385 -20.10 7.83 10.62
N MET A 386 -19.49 8.28 9.54
CA MET A 386 -18.17 8.92 9.59
C MET A 386 -18.25 10.37 10.08
N THR A 387 -19.27 11.15 9.68
CA THR A 387 -19.48 12.51 10.19
C THR A 387 -19.82 12.51 11.67
N GLU A 388 -20.58 11.52 12.13
CA GLU A 388 -20.88 11.30 13.56
C GLU A 388 -19.62 10.94 14.34
N LEU A 389 -18.82 9.99 13.84
CA LEU A 389 -17.55 9.60 14.43
C LEU A 389 -16.61 10.81 14.59
N TYR A 390 -16.48 11.64 13.55
CA TYR A 390 -15.63 12.83 13.60
C TYR A 390 -16.11 13.82 14.67
N ARG A 391 -17.43 14.00 14.82
CA ARG A 391 -18.03 14.86 15.84
C ARG A 391 -17.74 14.34 17.25
N GLU A 392 -17.96 13.05 17.48
CA GLU A 392 -17.76 12.40 18.77
C GLU A 392 -16.28 12.45 19.19
N VAL A 393 -15.35 12.06 18.33
CA VAL A 393 -13.91 12.14 18.63
C VAL A 393 -13.47 13.58 18.90
N ASN A 394 -13.98 14.56 18.13
CA ASN A 394 -13.62 15.97 18.35
C ASN A 394 -14.20 16.55 19.65
N ALA A 395 -15.25 15.95 20.21
CA ALA A 395 -15.86 16.34 21.49
C ALA A 395 -15.19 15.68 22.71
N MET A 396 -14.25 14.75 22.50
CA MET A 396 -13.60 14.02 23.60
C MET A 396 -12.69 14.93 24.43
N PRO A 397 -12.61 14.72 25.76
CA PRO A 397 -11.67 15.43 26.64
C PRO A 397 -10.23 15.29 26.14
N GLY A 398 -9.50 16.41 26.09
CA GLY A 398 -8.11 16.44 25.62
C GLY A 398 -7.94 16.53 24.10
N VAL A 399 -9.00 16.31 23.31
CA VAL A 399 -8.97 16.49 21.85
C VAL A 399 -9.40 17.92 21.50
N LYS A 400 -8.51 18.68 20.87
CA LYS A 400 -8.77 20.06 20.42
C LYS A 400 -9.15 20.13 18.94
N LYS A 401 -8.66 19.19 18.16
CA LYS A 401 -8.86 19.17 16.70
C LYS A 401 -8.68 17.76 16.14
N VAL A 402 -9.56 17.40 15.21
CA VAL A 402 -9.42 16.21 14.36
C VAL A 402 -9.28 16.66 12.92
N THR A 403 -8.26 16.19 12.21
CA THR A 403 -8.09 16.43 10.78
C THR A 403 -8.02 15.13 9.99
N ILE A 404 -8.17 15.24 8.67
CA ILE A 404 -8.08 14.14 7.73
C ILE A 404 -6.82 14.37 6.88
N GLY A 405 -5.84 13.50 7.07
CA GLY A 405 -4.58 13.45 6.32
C GLY A 405 -4.61 12.45 5.17
N SER A 406 -5.46 11.45 5.26
CA SER A 406 -5.68 10.41 4.24
C SER A 406 -6.34 10.99 2.97
N GLY A 407 -6.09 10.37 1.83
CA GLY A 407 -6.66 10.79 0.54
C GLY A 407 -8.17 10.62 0.48
N VAL A 408 -8.88 11.69 0.12
CA VAL A 408 -10.34 11.67 -0.07
C VAL A 408 -10.69 11.29 -1.51
N ARG A 409 -11.59 10.34 -1.68
CA ARG A 409 -12.18 9.97 -2.99
C ARG A 409 -13.28 10.95 -3.34
N THR A 410 -12.86 12.03 -4.01
CA THR A 410 -13.77 13.11 -4.44
C THR A 410 -14.78 12.63 -5.50
N ASP A 411 -14.44 11.60 -6.24
CA ASP A 411 -15.32 10.95 -7.21
C ASP A 411 -16.55 10.27 -6.56
N MET A 412 -16.44 9.79 -5.33
CA MET A 412 -17.61 9.27 -4.59
C MET A 412 -18.61 10.37 -4.24
N ILE A 413 -18.16 11.62 -4.16
CA ILE A 413 -19.01 12.79 -3.88
C ILE A 413 -19.56 13.34 -5.19
N GLU A 414 -18.69 13.60 -6.16
CA GLU A 414 -19.04 14.37 -7.36
C GLU A 414 -19.73 13.53 -8.45
N LEU A 415 -19.46 12.22 -8.55
CA LEU A 415 -20.12 11.31 -9.50
C LEU A 415 -21.42 10.69 -8.96
N ALA A 416 -21.72 10.87 -7.68
CA ALA A 416 -22.98 10.41 -7.11
C ALA A 416 -24.18 11.13 -7.72
N THR A 417 -25.27 10.39 -7.97
CA THR A 417 -26.52 10.97 -8.43
C THR A 417 -27.13 11.89 -7.35
N PRO A 418 -28.02 12.82 -7.69
CA PRO A 418 -28.69 13.66 -6.70
C PRO A 418 -29.39 12.84 -5.60
N GLN A 419 -30.02 11.73 -5.95
CA GLN A 419 -30.63 10.81 -4.99
C GLN A 419 -29.57 10.18 -4.06
N GLN A 420 -28.44 9.71 -4.60
CA GLN A 420 -27.36 9.16 -3.79
C GLN A 420 -26.72 10.21 -2.87
N ARG A 421 -26.57 11.45 -3.34
CA ARG A 421 -26.03 12.54 -2.48
C ARG A 421 -26.91 12.78 -1.26
N GLN A 422 -28.22 12.73 -1.42
CA GLN A 422 -29.18 12.86 -0.32
C GLN A 422 -29.18 11.59 0.57
N GLU A 423 -29.33 10.40 -0.05
CA GLU A 423 -29.39 9.10 0.66
C GLU A 423 -28.16 8.84 1.52
N TYR A 424 -26.96 9.22 1.01
CA TYR A 424 -25.67 8.92 1.64
C TYR A 424 -25.01 10.13 2.31
N HIS A 425 -25.76 11.20 2.56
CA HIS A 425 -25.33 12.39 3.30
C HIS A 425 -24.02 13.02 2.79
N LEU A 426 -23.80 12.99 1.46
CA LEU A 426 -22.52 13.41 0.88
C LEU A 426 -22.29 14.92 0.95
N GLU A 427 -23.35 15.72 0.89
CA GLU A 427 -23.25 17.18 1.02
C GLU A 427 -22.85 17.59 2.44
N GLU A 428 -23.47 16.99 3.45
CA GLU A 428 -23.13 17.22 4.86
C GLU A 428 -21.67 16.81 5.15
N TYR A 429 -21.27 15.64 4.63
CA TYR A 429 -19.90 15.17 4.76
C TYR A 429 -18.89 16.14 4.12
N ALA A 430 -19.12 16.56 2.87
CA ALA A 430 -18.23 17.46 2.16
C ALA A 430 -18.10 18.81 2.89
N GLU A 431 -19.21 19.36 3.36
CA GLU A 431 -19.23 20.61 4.14
C GLU A 431 -18.46 20.46 5.45
N GLN A 432 -18.70 19.39 6.21
CA GLN A 432 -18.01 19.13 7.48
C GLN A 432 -16.51 18.87 7.27
N LEU A 433 -16.15 18.09 6.25
CA LEU A 433 -14.74 17.84 5.88
C LEU A 433 -14.02 19.18 5.67
N ILE A 434 -14.55 20.02 4.79
CA ILE A 434 -13.90 21.28 4.41
C ILE A 434 -13.86 22.26 5.59
N THR A 435 -14.96 22.42 6.32
CA THR A 435 -15.07 23.45 7.36
C THR A 435 -14.35 23.08 8.66
N ARG A 436 -14.23 21.80 9.00
CA ARG A 436 -13.76 21.35 10.32
C ARG A 436 -12.52 20.48 10.29
N HIS A 437 -12.32 19.66 9.23
CA HIS A 437 -11.33 18.58 9.23
C HIS A 437 -10.13 18.79 8.28
N VAL A 438 -10.04 19.95 7.64
CA VAL A 438 -8.85 20.37 6.89
C VAL A 438 -7.92 21.16 7.79
N SER A 439 -6.64 20.78 7.81
CA SER A 439 -5.58 21.44 8.61
C SER A 439 -4.98 22.70 7.96
N GLY A 440 -5.69 23.30 7.00
CA GLY A 440 -5.23 24.40 6.15
C GLY A 440 -4.89 23.96 4.73
N ARG A 441 -4.56 22.67 4.52
CA ARG A 441 -4.25 22.10 3.21
C ARG A 441 -4.96 20.75 3.05
N LEU A 442 -5.79 20.62 2.01
CA LEU A 442 -6.41 19.35 1.64
C LEU A 442 -5.71 18.77 0.41
N LYS A 443 -5.15 17.58 0.57
CA LYS A 443 -4.51 16.83 -0.52
C LYS A 443 -5.56 16.04 -1.29
N VAL A 444 -5.56 16.17 -2.62
CA VAL A 444 -6.42 15.42 -3.53
C VAL A 444 -5.61 14.89 -4.70
N ALA A 445 -6.05 13.82 -5.30
CA ALA A 445 -5.28 13.07 -6.28
C ALA A 445 -6.01 12.95 -7.64
N PRO A 446 -6.10 14.03 -8.45
CA PRO A 446 -6.60 13.95 -9.82
C PRO A 446 -5.67 13.12 -10.73
N GLU A 447 -4.39 13.02 -10.42
CA GLU A 447 -3.30 12.30 -11.05
C GLU A 447 -2.88 12.82 -12.43
N HIS A 448 -3.83 13.21 -13.30
CA HIS A 448 -3.58 13.77 -14.62
C HIS A 448 -4.76 14.64 -15.10
N THR A 449 -4.63 15.31 -16.25
CA THR A 449 -5.71 16.09 -16.89
C THR A 449 -6.19 15.49 -18.20
N GLU A 450 -5.38 14.62 -18.83
CA GLU A 450 -5.70 14.04 -20.12
C GLU A 450 -6.48 12.73 -19.93
N GLU A 451 -7.63 12.63 -20.60
CA GLU A 451 -8.61 11.57 -20.37
C GLU A 451 -8.04 10.18 -20.69
N HIS A 452 -7.31 10.01 -21.80
CA HIS A 452 -6.71 8.71 -22.15
C HIS A 452 -5.71 8.21 -21.10
N VAL A 453 -4.94 9.12 -20.46
CA VAL A 453 -4.03 8.76 -19.37
C VAL A 453 -4.82 8.36 -18.12
N LEU A 454 -5.87 9.14 -17.78
CA LEU A 454 -6.75 8.84 -16.63
C LEU A 454 -7.48 7.51 -16.80
N GLN A 455 -7.91 7.16 -18.02
CA GLN A 455 -8.52 5.86 -18.33
C GLN A 455 -7.54 4.71 -18.09
N LEU A 456 -6.28 4.83 -18.52
CA LEU A 456 -5.24 3.86 -18.24
C LEU A 456 -4.92 3.74 -16.74
N MET A 457 -5.02 4.85 -16.00
CA MET A 457 -4.88 4.91 -14.55
C MET A 457 -6.09 4.34 -13.79
N ARG A 458 -7.22 4.10 -14.46
CA ARG A 458 -8.54 3.81 -13.85
C ARG A 458 -8.95 4.91 -12.85
N LYS A 459 -8.78 6.18 -13.28
CA LYS A 459 -9.16 7.38 -12.53
C LYS A 459 -10.32 8.11 -13.18
N PRO A 460 -11.13 8.84 -12.41
CA PRO A 460 -12.24 9.63 -12.97
C PRO A 460 -11.72 10.72 -13.92
N PRO A 461 -12.56 11.20 -14.85
CA PRO A 461 -12.21 12.31 -15.73
C PRO A 461 -11.87 13.58 -14.95
N TYR A 462 -10.95 14.40 -15.48
CA TYR A 462 -10.48 15.62 -14.82
C TYR A 462 -11.58 16.62 -14.41
N PRO A 463 -12.70 16.80 -15.16
CA PRO A 463 -13.81 17.65 -14.72
C PRO A 463 -14.38 17.32 -13.34
N VAL A 464 -14.29 16.07 -12.89
CA VAL A 464 -14.70 15.67 -11.52
C VAL A 464 -13.88 16.39 -10.45
N PHE A 465 -12.57 16.52 -10.67
CA PHE A 465 -11.71 17.31 -9.79
C PHE A 465 -12.10 18.81 -9.81
N LEU A 466 -12.42 19.36 -10.98
CA LEU A 466 -12.83 20.77 -11.10
C LEU A 466 -14.15 21.05 -10.36
N GLN A 467 -15.10 20.11 -10.36
CA GLN A 467 -16.34 20.21 -9.59
C GLN A 467 -16.05 20.26 -8.09
N PHE A 468 -15.20 19.34 -7.60
CA PHE A 468 -14.81 19.35 -6.19
C PHE A 468 -14.03 20.61 -5.82
N ARG A 469 -13.12 21.07 -6.68
CA ARG A 469 -12.40 22.33 -6.49
C ARG A 469 -13.37 23.51 -6.33
N LYS A 470 -14.36 23.64 -7.22
CA LYS A 470 -15.39 24.68 -7.15
C LYS A 470 -16.13 24.62 -5.79
N ARG A 471 -16.57 23.43 -5.37
CA ARG A 471 -17.19 23.21 -4.07
C ARG A 471 -16.27 23.67 -2.93
N PHE A 472 -15.01 23.31 -2.97
CA PHE A 472 -14.02 23.67 -1.95
C PHE A 472 -13.83 25.18 -1.85
N GLU A 473 -13.69 25.87 -2.99
CA GLU A 473 -13.52 27.33 -3.06
C GLU A 473 -14.79 28.07 -2.59
N GLU A 474 -15.98 27.65 -3.00
CA GLU A 474 -17.25 28.23 -2.56
C GLU A 474 -17.49 28.04 -1.06
N THR A 475 -17.17 26.86 -0.53
CA THR A 475 -17.27 26.61 0.91
C THR A 475 -16.28 27.45 1.71
N ASN A 476 -15.03 27.56 1.26
CA ASN A 476 -14.05 28.45 1.87
C ASN A 476 -14.52 29.90 1.89
N LEU A 477 -15.06 30.40 0.79
CA LEU A 477 -15.58 31.76 0.71
C LEU A 477 -16.75 31.98 1.68
N ARG A 478 -17.74 31.08 1.69
CA ARG A 478 -18.94 31.14 2.54
C ARG A 478 -18.60 31.16 4.03
N HIS A 479 -17.59 30.34 4.43
CA HIS A 479 -17.15 30.23 5.82
C HIS A 479 -15.93 31.08 6.16
N ARG A 480 -15.46 31.96 5.25
CA ARG A 480 -14.30 32.83 5.44
C ARG A 480 -13.03 32.08 5.82
N LEU A 481 -12.81 30.89 5.24
CA LEU A 481 -11.65 30.05 5.46
C LEU A 481 -10.52 30.40 4.48
N ARG A 482 -9.25 30.17 4.89
CA ARG A 482 -8.05 30.40 4.07
C ARG A 482 -7.32 29.10 3.81
N GLN A 483 -8.04 28.09 3.34
CA GLN A 483 -7.47 26.76 3.10
C GLN A 483 -7.03 26.63 1.64
N GLN A 484 -6.11 25.69 1.38
CA GLN A 484 -5.59 25.40 0.06
C GLN A 484 -5.93 23.96 -0.34
N LEU A 485 -6.32 23.78 -1.58
CA LEU A 485 -6.46 22.46 -2.20
C LEU A 485 -5.14 22.12 -2.90
N ILE A 486 -4.54 20.97 -2.57
CA ILE A 486 -3.24 20.53 -3.09
C ILE A 486 -3.42 19.31 -3.98
N PRO A 487 -3.54 19.48 -5.32
CA PRO A 487 -3.64 18.36 -6.24
C PRO A 487 -2.29 17.69 -6.46
N TYR A 488 -2.30 16.36 -6.46
CA TYR A 488 -1.17 15.51 -6.83
C TYR A 488 -1.31 15.05 -8.27
N PHE A 489 -0.19 15.04 -9.00
CA PHE A 489 -0.09 14.58 -10.37
C PHE A 489 1.03 13.55 -10.52
N ILE A 490 0.85 12.64 -11.49
CA ILE A 490 1.83 11.62 -11.85
C ILE A 490 2.31 11.88 -13.27
N SER A 491 3.62 12.08 -13.43
CA SER A 491 4.28 12.14 -14.74
C SER A 491 4.72 10.76 -15.21
N SER A 492 4.90 10.59 -16.50
CA SER A 492 5.49 9.40 -17.12
C SER A 492 4.76 8.08 -16.83
N HIS A 493 3.46 8.13 -16.47
CA HIS A 493 2.62 6.94 -16.42
C HIS A 493 2.47 6.34 -17.84
N PRO A 494 2.30 5.02 -18.02
CA PRO A 494 1.94 4.46 -19.32
C PRO A 494 0.81 5.24 -20.00
N GLY A 495 1.00 5.58 -21.27
CA GLY A 495 0.13 6.45 -22.07
C GLY A 495 0.43 7.95 -21.98
N CYS A 496 1.25 8.40 -21.01
CA CYS A 496 1.57 9.82 -20.84
C CYS A 496 2.77 10.22 -21.70
N THR A 497 2.57 11.11 -22.65
CA THR A 497 3.62 11.70 -23.50
C THR A 497 4.09 13.04 -22.92
N LEU A 498 5.21 13.56 -23.44
CA LEU A 498 5.68 14.92 -23.09
C LEU A 498 4.62 15.98 -23.43
N ARG A 499 3.88 15.81 -24.55
CA ARG A 499 2.81 16.73 -24.95
C ARG A 499 1.67 16.74 -23.94
N ASP A 500 1.34 15.59 -23.36
CA ASP A 500 0.28 15.50 -22.34
C ASP A 500 0.69 16.22 -21.06
N MET A 501 1.96 16.11 -20.65
CA MET A 501 2.50 16.86 -19.52
C MET A 501 2.54 18.37 -19.77
N GLN A 502 2.83 18.80 -21.01
CA GLN A 502 2.78 20.21 -21.40
C GLN A 502 1.33 20.75 -21.28
N LYS A 503 0.35 20.03 -21.83
CA LYS A 503 -1.07 20.39 -21.70
C LYS A 503 -1.53 20.45 -20.24
N LEU A 504 -1.09 19.48 -19.40
CA LEU A 504 -1.39 19.50 -17.98
C LEU A 504 -0.81 20.76 -17.33
N SER A 505 0.44 21.10 -17.61
CA SER A 505 1.09 22.32 -17.11
C SER A 505 0.36 23.60 -17.56
N GLU A 506 -0.12 23.66 -18.79
CA GLU A 506 -0.93 24.77 -19.31
C GLU A 506 -2.27 24.91 -18.59
N LYS A 507 -2.99 23.79 -18.40
CA LYS A 507 -4.26 23.77 -17.65
C LYS A 507 -4.06 24.24 -16.21
N MET A 508 -2.96 23.85 -15.55
CA MET A 508 -2.65 24.30 -14.19
C MET A 508 -2.40 25.81 -14.14
N ARG A 509 -1.68 26.36 -15.11
CA ARG A 509 -1.48 27.82 -15.22
C ARG A 509 -2.78 28.59 -15.43
N GLN A 510 -3.69 28.09 -16.28
CA GLN A 510 -5.00 28.72 -16.52
C GLN A 510 -5.84 28.84 -15.25
N ILE A 511 -5.71 27.90 -14.31
CA ILE A 511 -6.39 27.96 -13.02
C ILE A 511 -5.55 28.61 -11.91
N SER A 512 -4.49 29.33 -12.29
CA SER A 512 -3.55 30.01 -11.37
C SER A 512 -3.00 29.08 -10.27
N TYR A 513 -2.84 27.80 -10.59
CA TYR A 513 -2.32 26.81 -9.67
C TYR A 513 -0.87 26.44 -10.03
N HIS A 514 0.01 26.50 -9.02
CA HIS A 514 1.39 26.05 -9.15
C HIS A 514 1.53 24.72 -8.40
N PRO A 515 1.66 23.57 -9.09
CA PRO A 515 1.84 22.29 -8.43
C PRO A 515 3.11 22.30 -7.58
N GLU A 516 2.97 22.00 -6.30
CA GLU A 516 4.13 21.87 -5.40
C GLU A 516 4.82 20.52 -5.60
N GLN A 517 4.08 19.51 -6.04
CA GLN A 517 4.58 18.15 -6.20
C GLN A 517 3.98 17.47 -7.44
N VAL A 518 4.85 17.03 -8.31
CA VAL A 518 4.57 16.08 -9.38
C VAL A 518 5.44 14.85 -9.12
N GLN A 519 4.81 13.70 -9.00
CA GLN A 519 5.53 12.45 -8.76
C GLN A 519 5.77 11.73 -10.08
N ASP A 520 7.00 11.27 -10.30
CA ASP A 520 7.28 10.39 -11.43
C ASP A 520 6.72 9.01 -11.17
N PHE A 521 6.07 8.42 -12.16
CA PHE A 521 5.59 7.05 -12.07
C PHE A 521 6.74 6.09 -11.80
N THR A 522 6.63 5.34 -10.71
CA THR A 522 7.52 4.25 -10.36
C THR A 522 6.78 2.93 -10.55
N PRO A 523 7.18 2.11 -11.53
CA PRO A 523 6.60 0.78 -11.70
C PRO A 523 6.77 -0.05 -10.42
N THR A 524 5.65 -0.50 -9.86
CA THR A 524 5.63 -1.33 -8.66
C THR A 524 5.16 -2.74 -9.03
N PRO A 525 5.82 -3.80 -8.57
CA PRO A 525 5.46 -5.17 -8.93
C PRO A 525 3.97 -5.48 -8.74
N MET A 526 3.43 -6.35 -9.59
CA MET A 526 2.01 -6.77 -9.63
C MET A 526 0.97 -5.68 -9.88
N THR A 527 1.35 -4.47 -10.26
CA THR A 527 0.40 -3.45 -10.66
C THR A 527 0.16 -3.48 -12.17
N ARG A 528 -1.07 -3.19 -12.61
CA ARG A 528 -1.41 -3.11 -14.04
C ARG A 528 -0.53 -2.12 -14.79
N SER A 529 -0.23 -0.98 -14.15
CA SER A 529 0.63 0.04 -14.75
C SER A 529 2.06 -0.44 -14.97
N SER A 530 2.60 -1.30 -14.08
CA SER A 530 3.93 -1.89 -14.27
C SER A 530 3.95 -2.90 -15.40
N VAL A 531 2.88 -3.67 -15.56
CA VAL A 531 2.75 -4.60 -16.70
C VAL A 531 2.67 -3.83 -18.00
N MET A 532 1.85 -2.79 -18.09
CA MET A 532 1.80 -1.90 -19.26
C MET A 532 3.18 -1.28 -19.55
N PHE A 533 3.88 -0.82 -18.51
CA PHE A 533 5.20 -0.20 -18.65
C PHE A 533 6.23 -1.17 -19.26
N HIS A 534 6.28 -2.39 -18.77
CA HIS A 534 7.21 -3.42 -19.28
C HIS A 534 6.82 -3.95 -20.65
N THR A 535 5.53 -4.22 -20.85
CA THR A 535 5.07 -4.88 -22.08
C THR A 535 4.83 -3.93 -23.25
N GLY A 536 4.53 -2.66 -22.97
CA GLY A 536 4.10 -1.68 -23.98
C GLY A 536 2.69 -1.94 -24.51
N MET A 537 1.85 -2.69 -23.76
CA MET A 537 0.47 -3.01 -24.18
C MET A 537 -0.51 -2.99 -23.00
N VAL A 538 -1.78 -2.78 -23.31
CA VAL A 538 -2.91 -2.96 -22.39
C VAL A 538 -3.11 -4.46 -22.16
N PRO A 539 -3.01 -4.97 -20.92
CA PRO A 539 -3.07 -6.42 -20.67
C PRO A 539 -4.39 -7.09 -21.10
N GLU A 540 -5.50 -6.36 -21.06
CA GLU A 540 -6.84 -6.89 -21.38
C GLU A 540 -7.10 -6.96 -22.87
N THR A 541 -6.58 -6.03 -23.67
CA THR A 541 -6.89 -5.89 -25.11
C THR A 541 -5.70 -6.21 -26.03
N GLY A 542 -4.48 -6.13 -25.49
CA GLY A 542 -3.24 -6.23 -26.30
C GLY A 542 -2.94 -4.98 -27.12
N GLU A 543 -3.73 -3.90 -26.96
CA GLU A 543 -3.50 -2.62 -27.65
C GLU A 543 -2.17 -2.00 -27.21
N PRO A 544 -1.40 -1.40 -28.15
CA PRO A 544 -0.12 -0.79 -27.82
C PRO A 544 -0.32 0.47 -26.94
N VAL A 545 0.55 0.63 -25.95
CA VAL A 545 0.60 1.79 -25.05
C VAL A 545 1.99 2.40 -25.09
N PHE A 546 2.04 3.72 -25.28
CA PHE A 546 3.30 4.46 -25.15
C PHE A 546 3.81 4.39 -23.70
N CYS A 547 5.08 4.11 -23.52
CA CYS A 547 5.75 4.11 -22.24
C CYS A 547 7.07 4.85 -22.33
N GLU A 548 7.25 5.87 -21.50
CA GLU A 548 8.52 6.58 -21.44
C GLU A 548 9.53 5.80 -20.59
N THR A 549 10.49 5.19 -21.22
CA THR A 549 11.53 4.39 -20.56
C THR A 549 12.84 5.17 -20.32
N SER A 550 13.06 6.26 -21.08
CA SER A 550 14.24 7.10 -20.90
C SER A 550 14.15 7.93 -19.62
N LEU A 551 15.11 7.75 -18.71
CA LEU A 551 15.19 8.51 -17.46
C LEU A 551 15.33 10.03 -17.70
N GLU A 552 16.04 10.42 -18.77
CA GLU A 552 16.17 11.82 -19.15
C GLU A 552 14.83 12.41 -19.59
N LYS A 553 14.09 11.70 -20.45
CA LYS A 553 12.76 12.16 -20.92
C LYS A 553 11.73 12.16 -19.78
N LYS A 554 11.77 11.20 -18.84
CA LYS A 554 10.98 11.24 -17.61
C LYS A 554 11.25 12.52 -16.82
N ARG A 555 12.53 12.87 -16.64
CA ARG A 555 12.93 14.11 -15.99
C ARG A 555 12.40 15.35 -16.71
N ILE A 556 12.43 15.36 -18.05
CA ILE A 556 11.88 16.47 -18.85
C ILE A 556 10.37 16.59 -18.64
N GLN A 557 9.62 15.49 -18.63
CA GLN A 557 8.18 15.47 -18.35
C GLN A 557 7.87 16.07 -16.98
N ASN A 558 8.58 15.68 -15.95
CA ASN A 558 8.43 16.22 -14.60
C ASN A 558 8.73 17.73 -14.54
N GLN A 559 9.77 18.18 -15.22
CA GLN A 559 10.20 19.57 -15.24
C GLN A 559 9.25 20.54 -15.97
N CYS A 560 8.27 20.07 -16.74
CA CYS A 560 7.28 20.92 -17.41
C CYS A 560 6.57 21.90 -16.46
N PHE A 561 6.49 21.57 -15.17
CA PHE A 561 5.85 22.39 -14.14
C PHE A 561 6.77 23.44 -13.54
N PHE A 562 8.08 23.19 -13.50
CA PHE A 562 9.05 23.97 -12.73
C PHE A 562 9.86 24.93 -13.60
N LYS A 563 9.89 24.76 -14.91
CA LYS A 563 10.57 25.69 -15.82
C LYS A 563 9.66 26.88 -16.15
N LYS A 564 10.09 28.10 -15.77
CA LYS A 564 9.67 29.31 -16.48
C LYS A 564 10.10 29.12 -17.95
N GLN A 565 9.15 29.03 -18.89
CA GLN A 565 9.50 29.08 -20.30
C GLN A 565 10.16 30.44 -20.57
N THR A 566 11.47 30.45 -20.77
CA THR A 566 12.13 31.51 -21.51
C THR A 566 11.58 31.41 -22.91
N PHE A 567 10.63 32.28 -23.25
CA PHE A 567 10.26 32.49 -24.65
C PHE A 567 11.54 32.85 -25.39
N PHE A 568 11.97 32.00 -26.31
CA PHE A 568 12.88 32.41 -27.37
C PHE A 568 12.15 33.51 -28.15
N SER A 569 12.40 34.77 -27.78
CA SER A 569 12.14 35.87 -28.66
C SER A 569 13.13 35.72 -29.82
N THR A 570 12.66 35.25 -30.95
CA THR A 570 13.35 35.44 -32.23
C THR A 570 13.37 36.94 -32.48
N LYS A 571 14.43 37.61 -31.97
CA LYS A 571 14.76 38.95 -32.48
C LYS A 571 15.10 38.77 -33.95
N PRO A 572 14.46 39.50 -34.86
CA PRO A 572 14.88 39.50 -36.26
C PRO A 572 16.29 40.07 -36.35
N ASP A 573 17.15 39.36 -37.01
CA ASP A 573 18.53 39.75 -37.30
C ASP A 573 18.53 41.04 -38.16
N LYS A 574 18.73 42.20 -37.53
CA LYS A 574 19.00 43.45 -38.20
C LYS A 574 20.53 43.57 -38.44
N ARG A 575 21.01 42.83 -39.41
CA ARG A 575 22.29 43.13 -40.07
C ARG A 575 22.04 43.12 -41.58
N ARG A 576 21.91 44.36 -42.10
CA ARG A 576 22.46 44.82 -43.41
C ARG A 576 22.06 46.25 -43.64
N GLY A 577 23.10 47.10 -43.80
CA GLY A 577 22.95 48.37 -44.42
C GLY A 577 23.91 49.44 -43.88
N PHE A 578 25.08 49.55 -44.54
CA PHE A 578 26.10 50.61 -44.56
C PHE A 578 27.02 50.72 -43.40
#